data_f84c2328daa433e92522f0a9cae62bd6
#
_entry.id   f84c2328daa433e92522f0a9cae62bd6
#
_cell.length_a   1.000
_cell.length_b   1.000
_cell.length_c   1.000
_cell.angle_alpha   90.00
_cell.angle_beta   90.00
_cell.angle_gamma   90.00
#
_symmetry.space_group_name_H-M   'P 1'
#
loop_
_entity.id
_entity.type
_entity.pdbx_description
1 polymer ?
#
loop_
_entity_poly.entity_id
_entity_poly.type
_entity_poly.pdbx_seq_one_letter_code
_entity_poly.pdbx_strand_id
1 'polypeptide(L)'
;MEVGSGSGDNDYALPCDARNTKSAMDAPFFAMRASARRIAMAGFASLCACPDERVALPLAGMIVTTAQLYKVAYGRFAIGAYNINNAEQAMGLFRGCVESQAPFIIQISKGARKYTDKRMLEAIIRAAGEIFSDAIFAVHLDHGDEETCYDCIDSGFYSSVMIDASHDPFEKNIEITKRVCDRAHAKGISVEAELGMLGGVEEHIVVDEGNACLTNPDEALEFIQRTGCDSLAAAFGTSHGAYKFKGQQSLHFDVIEKIRDIIKSAGLPPVPVVMHGSSSVPKEEVARINAAGGKLDPSACGVNENEYLPAAKLGVTKVNIDTDGRLVWTRVHREFFRDKPAEFDFRPPGKIFQDEYAKFIASRNKLLGSAGTIPEIRQSLGK
;
A
#
# COMPACT_ATOMS: atom_id res chain seq x y z
N MET A 1 14.35 57.77 -20.08
CA MET A 1 13.00 58.21 -20.41
C MET A 1 12.11 57.08 -19.90
N GLU A 2 11.71 57.21 -18.64
CA GLU A 2 10.38 57.52 -18.09
C GLU A 2 9.40 56.37 -18.35
N VAL A 3 9.16 55.57 -17.33
CA VAL A 3 8.21 55.62 -16.21
C VAL A 3 6.74 55.52 -16.67
N GLY A 4 6.06 54.52 -16.23
CA GLY A 4 4.62 54.31 -16.34
C GLY A 4 4.14 53.22 -15.38
N SER A 5 3.90 53.59 -14.11
CA SER A 5 3.23 52.82 -13.06
C SER A 5 1.71 52.81 -13.29
N GLY A 6 1.07 51.67 -13.07
CA GLY A 6 -0.38 51.52 -13.09
C GLY A 6 -0.81 50.46 -12.10
N SER A 7 -1.10 50.88 -10.87
CA SER A 7 -1.81 50.15 -9.83
C SER A 7 -3.30 50.06 -10.19
N GLY A 8 -3.92 48.91 -10.00
CA GLY A 8 -5.34 48.72 -10.12
C GLY A 8 -5.83 47.69 -9.10
N ASP A 9 -6.14 48.23 -7.88
CA ASP A 9 -6.93 47.55 -6.89
C ASP A 9 -8.35 47.31 -7.40
N ASN A 10 -8.89 46.17 -7.22
CA ASN A 10 -10.32 45.91 -7.31
C ASN A 10 -10.78 45.10 -6.09
N ASP A 11 -11.15 45.87 -5.07
CA ASP A 11 -12.03 45.44 -3.97
C ASP A 11 -13.42 45.11 -4.51
N TYR A 12 -13.91 43.90 -4.25
CA TYR A 12 -15.33 43.60 -4.25
C TYR A 12 -15.76 43.22 -2.82
N ALA A 13 -16.16 44.23 -2.07
CA ALA A 13 -16.94 44.08 -0.84
C ALA A 13 -18.42 43.98 -1.19
N LEU A 14 -19.12 42.95 -0.71
CA LEU A 14 -20.57 42.86 -0.70
C LEU A 14 -21.08 43.29 0.69
N PRO A 15 -22.17 44.08 0.74
CA PRO A 15 -22.67 44.60 2.02
C PRO A 15 -23.58 43.63 2.75
N CYS A 16 -23.36 43.48 4.05
CA CYS A 16 -24.35 43.01 5.03
C CYS A 16 -25.51 43.98 5.17
N ASP A 17 -26.71 43.50 4.96
CA ASP A 17 -27.91 44.24 5.44
C ASP A 17 -28.68 43.35 6.42
N ALA A 18 -28.67 43.77 7.68
CA ALA A 18 -29.41 43.20 8.78
C ALA A 18 -30.72 43.97 8.92
N ARG A 19 -31.86 43.32 8.72
CA ARG A 19 -33.15 43.84 9.26
C ARG A 19 -34.02 42.72 9.83
N ASN A 20 -34.08 42.80 11.09
CA ASN A 20 -35.04 42.46 12.13
C ASN A 20 -36.50 42.34 11.64
N THR A 21 -37.18 41.20 11.91
CA THR A 21 -38.59 41.19 12.28
C THR A 21 -38.85 40.05 13.28
N LYS A 22 -39.21 40.47 14.51
CA LYS A 22 -39.85 39.66 15.54
C LYS A 22 -41.30 39.39 15.10
N SER A 23 -41.78 38.18 15.25
CA SER A 23 -43.20 37.97 15.57
C SER A 23 -43.33 36.67 16.40
N ALA A 24 -43.92 36.87 17.54
CA ALA A 24 -44.28 35.82 18.50
C ALA A 24 -45.56 35.08 18.04
N MET A 25 -45.68 33.82 18.39
CA MET A 25 -46.96 33.27 18.87
C MET A 25 -46.71 31.97 19.68
N ASP A 26 -47.36 32.02 20.84
CA ASP A 26 -47.34 31.05 21.95
C ASP A 26 -48.16 29.78 21.69
N ALA A 27 -47.73 28.72 22.40
CA ALA A 27 -48.47 27.71 23.17
C ALA A 27 -49.13 26.52 22.44
N PRO A 28 -49.48 25.39 23.13
CA PRO A 28 -49.10 25.02 24.51
C PRO A 28 -48.62 23.54 24.68
N PHE A 29 -48.02 23.30 25.80
CA PHE A 29 -47.77 22.02 26.46
C PHE A 29 -49.01 21.15 26.60
N PHE A 30 -48.94 19.86 26.19
CA PHE A 30 -49.82 18.82 26.68
C PHE A 30 -48.98 17.77 27.41
N ALA A 31 -49.15 17.81 28.74
CA ALA A 31 -48.72 16.78 29.63
C ALA A 31 -49.76 15.63 29.58
N MET A 32 -49.30 14.41 29.25
CA MET A 32 -50.12 13.21 29.47
C MET A 32 -49.49 12.32 30.54
N ARG A 33 -50.24 12.18 31.60
CA ARG A 33 -49.96 11.39 32.82
C ARG A 33 -49.76 9.93 32.56
N ALA A 34 -48.81 9.38 33.28
CA ALA A 34 -48.61 7.95 33.47
C ALA A 34 -49.88 7.26 34.03
N SER A 35 -50.28 6.16 33.39
CA SER A 35 -51.20 5.17 33.97
C SER A 35 -50.49 3.83 33.99
N ALA A 36 -50.06 3.42 35.17
CA ALA A 36 -49.57 2.09 35.47
C ALA A 36 -50.74 1.11 35.45
N ARG A 37 -50.74 0.14 34.55
CA ARG A 37 -51.48 -1.11 34.71
C ARG A 37 -50.51 -2.27 34.76
N ARG A 38 -50.41 -2.86 35.95
CA ARG A 38 -49.84 -4.19 36.17
C ARG A 38 -50.70 -5.21 35.40
N ILE A 39 -50.07 -5.94 34.47
CA ILE A 39 -50.59 -7.19 33.94
C ILE A 39 -49.61 -8.29 34.33
N ALA A 40 -50.21 -9.31 34.91
CA ALA A 40 -49.58 -10.44 35.58
C ALA A 40 -48.64 -11.24 34.68
N MET A 41 -47.54 -11.67 35.25
CA MET A 41 -46.64 -12.71 34.75
C MET A 41 -47.39 -14.04 34.74
N ALA A 42 -47.57 -14.64 33.60
CA ALA A 42 -47.82 -16.06 33.47
C ALA A 42 -47.25 -16.54 32.12
N GLY A 43 -46.23 -17.37 32.17
CA GLY A 43 -45.97 -18.45 31.25
C GLY A 43 -45.55 -18.09 29.82
N PHE A 44 -44.27 -17.80 29.59
CA PHE A 44 -43.58 -18.10 28.32
C PHE A 44 -42.14 -18.54 28.62
N ALA A 45 -42.00 -19.70 29.18
CA ALA A 45 -40.76 -20.45 29.12
C ALA A 45 -41.00 -21.58 28.10
N SER A 46 -40.40 -21.48 26.99
CA SER A 46 -40.12 -22.48 25.95
C SER A 46 -40.45 -21.91 24.56
N LEU A 47 -39.43 -21.48 23.88
CA LEU A 47 -39.22 -21.53 22.43
C LEU A 47 -38.18 -20.47 22.04
N CYS A 48 -36.92 -20.76 22.24
CA CYS A 48 -35.82 -20.24 21.46
C CYS A 48 -34.57 -21.09 21.73
N ALA A 49 -34.67 -22.39 21.44
CA ALA A 49 -33.49 -23.13 20.99
C ALA A 49 -33.39 -22.87 19.48
N CYS A 50 -32.82 -21.74 19.10
CA CYS A 50 -32.23 -21.64 17.80
C CYS A 50 -31.04 -22.60 17.81
N PRO A 51 -30.98 -23.61 16.94
CA PRO A 51 -29.74 -24.29 16.71
C PRO A 51 -28.78 -23.22 16.23
N ASP A 52 -27.61 -23.15 16.86
CA ASP A 52 -26.46 -22.36 16.45
C ASP A 52 -25.95 -22.95 15.10
N GLU A 53 -26.75 -22.81 14.04
CA GLU A 53 -26.30 -22.87 12.69
C GLU A 53 -25.45 -21.60 12.51
N ARG A 54 -24.19 -21.67 12.95
CA ARG A 54 -23.17 -20.83 12.39
C ARG A 54 -23.19 -21.13 10.90
N VAL A 55 -23.96 -20.34 10.16
CA VAL A 55 -23.79 -20.19 8.73
C VAL A 55 -22.30 -19.91 8.59
N ALA A 56 -21.54 -20.89 8.10
CA ALA A 56 -20.16 -20.71 7.79
C ALA A 56 -20.14 -19.56 6.77
N LEU A 57 -19.82 -18.36 7.26
CA LEU A 57 -19.59 -17.22 6.39
C LEU A 57 -18.57 -17.70 5.35
N PRO A 58 -18.82 -17.47 4.06
CA PRO A 58 -17.86 -17.85 3.02
C PRO A 58 -16.50 -17.32 3.47
N LEU A 59 -15.47 -18.18 3.38
CA LEU A 59 -14.12 -17.90 3.82
C LEU A 59 -13.72 -16.53 3.23
N ALA A 60 -13.63 -15.52 4.07
CA ALA A 60 -13.06 -14.23 3.69
C ALA A 60 -11.64 -14.47 3.17
N GLY A 61 -11.17 -13.65 2.24
CA GLY A 61 -9.81 -13.72 1.73
C GLY A 61 -8.81 -13.83 2.88
N MET A 62 -7.79 -14.66 2.71
CA MET A 62 -6.89 -15.03 3.80
C MET A 62 -5.80 -13.99 4.00
N ILE A 63 -5.83 -13.28 5.13
CA ILE A 63 -4.73 -12.42 5.57
C ILE A 63 -3.65 -13.30 6.21
N VAL A 64 -2.42 -13.17 5.70
CA VAL A 64 -1.23 -13.88 6.17
C VAL A 64 -0.08 -12.89 6.41
N THR A 65 0.97 -13.31 7.11
CA THR A 65 2.17 -12.48 7.26
C THR A 65 3.03 -12.53 6.00
N THR A 66 3.84 -11.50 5.78
CA THR A 66 4.83 -11.53 4.69
C THR A 66 5.82 -12.66 4.88
N ALA A 67 6.24 -12.97 6.10
CA ALA A 67 7.12 -14.09 6.39
C ALA A 67 6.54 -15.45 5.95
N GLN A 68 5.21 -15.65 6.07
CA GLN A 68 4.55 -16.85 5.58
C GLN A 68 4.60 -16.95 4.05
N LEU A 69 4.40 -15.84 3.35
CA LEU A 69 4.50 -15.78 1.89
C LEU A 69 5.94 -16.01 1.41
N TYR A 70 6.90 -15.41 2.09
CA TYR A 70 8.31 -15.47 1.70
C TYR A 70 8.91 -16.87 1.80
N LYS A 71 8.43 -17.71 2.70
CA LYS A 71 8.86 -19.14 2.79
C LYS A 71 8.69 -19.90 1.49
N VAL A 72 7.68 -19.56 0.68
CA VAL A 72 7.43 -20.22 -0.61
C VAL A 72 8.11 -19.49 -1.75
N ALA A 73 8.21 -18.16 -1.66
CA ALA A 73 8.68 -17.31 -2.74
C ALA A 73 10.21 -17.22 -2.85
N TYR A 74 10.94 -17.28 -1.72
CA TYR A 74 12.38 -17.04 -1.65
C TYR A 74 13.20 -17.87 -2.66
N GLY A 75 13.99 -17.17 -3.46
CA GLY A 75 14.85 -17.77 -4.50
C GLY A 75 14.10 -18.36 -5.71
N ARG A 76 12.78 -18.10 -5.81
CA ARG A 76 11.92 -18.66 -6.89
C ARG A 76 11.19 -17.58 -7.66
N PHE A 77 10.43 -16.76 -7.00
CA PHE A 77 9.63 -15.67 -7.56
C PHE A 77 9.51 -14.53 -6.56
N ALA A 78 9.17 -13.35 -7.03
CA ALA A 78 8.85 -12.22 -6.16
C ALA A 78 7.34 -12.02 -6.04
N ILE A 79 6.91 -11.43 -4.93
CA ILE A 79 5.52 -11.09 -4.66
C ILE A 79 5.34 -9.60 -4.89
N GLY A 80 4.35 -9.23 -5.69
CA GLY A 80 4.02 -7.83 -5.92
C GLY A 80 3.43 -7.20 -4.66
N ALA A 81 3.98 -6.07 -4.28
CA ALA A 81 3.50 -5.24 -3.19
C ALA A 81 2.94 -3.94 -3.78
N TYR A 82 1.63 -3.76 -3.64
CA TYR A 82 0.87 -2.75 -4.35
C TYR A 82 0.24 -1.75 -3.40
N ASN A 83 0.56 -0.47 -3.59
CA ASN A 83 -0.02 0.59 -2.78
C ASN A 83 -1.47 0.88 -3.20
N ILE A 84 -2.35 1.06 -2.23
CA ILE A 84 -3.73 1.46 -2.45
C ILE A 84 -4.06 2.74 -1.68
N ASN A 85 -4.96 3.55 -2.25
CA ASN A 85 -5.43 4.80 -1.67
C ASN A 85 -6.96 4.91 -1.69
N ASN A 86 -7.66 4.05 -2.44
CA ASN A 86 -9.11 4.12 -2.61
C ASN A 86 -9.72 2.75 -2.93
N ALA A 87 -11.04 2.69 -3.01
CA ALA A 87 -11.79 1.47 -3.26
C ALA A 87 -11.58 0.91 -4.68
N GLU A 88 -11.42 1.77 -5.68
CA GLU A 88 -11.23 1.36 -7.07
C GLU A 88 -9.90 0.64 -7.25
N GLN A 89 -8.82 1.13 -6.60
CA GLN A 89 -7.53 0.43 -6.59
C GLN A 89 -7.65 -0.92 -5.89
N ALA A 90 -8.31 -0.97 -4.72
CA ALA A 90 -8.51 -2.24 -4.01
C ALA A 90 -9.26 -3.26 -4.88
N MET A 91 -10.38 -2.87 -5.50
CA MET A 91 -11.18 -3.75 -6.36
C MET A 91 -10.40 -4.27 -7.57
N GLY A 92 -9.63 -3.40 -8.25
CA GLY A 92 -8.78 -3.79 -9.38
C GLY A 92 -7.64 -4.71 -8.96
N LEU A 93 -6.98 -4.40 -7.83
CA LEU A 93 -5.89 -5.21 -7.27
C LEU A 93 -6.34 -6.63 -6.93
N PHE A 94 -7.37 -6.75 -6.09
CA PHE A 94 -7.88 -8.06 -5.67
C PHE A 94 -8.29 -8.91 -6.87
N ARG A 95 -9.04 -8.33 -7.81
CA ARG A 95 -9.46 -9.03 -9.01
C ARG A 95 -8.28 -9.52 -9.85
N GLY A 96 -7.30 -8.65 -10.13
CA GLY A 96 -6.12 -9.03 -10.91
C GLY A 96 -5.28 -10.12 -10.25
N CYS A 97 -5.17 -10.10 -8.93
CA CYS A 97 -4.46 -11.14 -8.18
C CYS A 97 -5.21 -12.46 -8.16
N VAL A 98 -6.54 -12.45 -7.96
CA VAL A 98 -7.36 -13.68 -8.00
C VAL A 98 -7.38 -14.27 -9.40
N GLU A 99 -7.57 -13.47 -10.45
CA GLU A 99 -7.56 -13.92 -11.85
C GLU A 99 -6.20 -14.52 -12.25
N SER A 100 -5.11 -13.96 -11.76
CA SER A 100 -3.76 -14.50 -12.00
C SER A 100 -3.34 -15.60 -11.02
N GLN A 101 -4.16 -15.93 -10.03
CA GLN A 101 -3.86 -16.89 -8.96
C GLN A 101 -2.53 -16.59 -8.25
N ALA A 102 -2.30 -15.33 -7.94
CA ALA A 102 -1.08 -14.84 -7.31
C ALA A 102 -1.34 -14.35 -5.89
N PRO A 103 -0.48 -14.67 -4.90
CA PRO A 103 -0.46 -13.98 -3.62
C PRO A 103 0.05 -12.56 -3.81
N PHE A 104 -0.31 -11.66 -2.92
CA PHE A 104 0.10 -10.25 -3.00
C PHE A 104 0.22 -9.60 -1.64
N ILE A 105 0.86 -8.43 -1.63
CA ILE A 105 1.00 -7.59 -0.45
C ILE A 105 0.27 -6.28 -0.73
N ILE A 106 -0.69 -5.93 0.13
CA ILE A 106 -1.33 -4.62 0.11
C ILE A 106 -0.47 -3.68 0.93
N GLN A 107 0.03 -2.62 0.30
CA GLN A 107 0.81 -1.59 0.96
C GLN A 107 -0.04 -0.36 1.28
N ILE A 108 0.08 0.11 2.51
CA ILE A 108 -0.59 1.30 3.02
C ILE A 108 0.47 2.23 3.62
N SER A 109 0.76 3.31 2.92
CA SER A 109 1.72 4.30 3.40
C SER A 109 1.08 5.28 4.41
N LYS A 110 1.90 6.07 5.10
CA LYS A 110 1.43 7.16 5.98
C LYS A 110 0.56 8.15 5.20
N GLY A 111 0.92 8.46 3.94
CA GLY A 111 0.16 9.34 3.07
C GLY A 111 -1.22 8.78 2.73
N ALA A 112 -1.30 7.50 2.37
CA ALA A 112 -2.57 6.82 2.10
C ALA A 112 -3.48 6.81 3.33
N ARG A 113 -2.93 6.54 4.52
CA ARG A 113 -3.66 6.55 5.80
C ARG A 113 -4.23 7.95 6.13
N LYS A 114 -3.50 9.00 5.77
CA LYS A 114 -3.96 10.39 5.94
C LYS A 114 -4.98 10.80 4.88
N TYR A 115 -4.78 10.38 3.62
CA TYR A 115 -5.64 10.74 2.49
C TYR A 115 -7.06 10.16 2.62
N THR A 116 -7.17 8.86 2.89
CA THR A 116 -8.46 8.16 2.91
C THR A 116 -9.02 7.95 4.34
N ASP A 117 -8.26 8.26 5.39
CA ASP A 117 -8.43 7.81 6.77
C ASP A 117 -8.13 6.30 6.93
N LYS A 118 -7.31 5.95 7.93
CA LYS A 118 -6.87 4.57 8.17
C LYS A 118 -8.02 3.59 8.36
N ARG A 119 -9.09 4.00 9.07
CA ARG A 119 -10.27 3.15 9.33
C ARG A 119 -11.06 2.85 8.06
N MET A 120 -11.12 3.83 7.14
CA MET A 120 -11.76 3.61 5.84
C MET A 120 -10.96 2.64 4.97
N LEU A 121 -9.62 2.77 4.94
CA LEU A 121 -8.76 1.82 4.20
C LEU A 121 -8.90 0.40 4.75
N GLU A 122 -8.87 0.24 6.08
CA GLU A 122 -9.07 -1.06 6.73
C GLU A 122 -10.44 -1.66 6.38
N ALA A 123 -11.51 -0.86 6.40
CA ALA A 123 -12.84 -1.31 6.01
C ALA A 123 -12.93 -1.72 4.53
N ILE A 124 -12.31 -0.94 3.63
CA ILE A 124 -12.24 -1.25 2.19
C ILE A 124 -11.51 -2.59 1.98
N ILE A 125 -10.37 -2.81 2.64
CA ILE A 125 -9.59 -4.03 2.49
C ILE A 125 -10.36 -5.24 3.04
N ARG A 126 -11.02 -5.12 4.20
CA ARG A 126 -11.87 -6.18 4.76
C ARG A 126 -13.00 -6.55 3.80
N ALA A 127 -13.73 -5.55 3.31
CA ALA A 127 -14.82 -5.76 2.35
C ALA A 127 -14.31 -6.40 1.03
N ALA A 128 -13.15 -5.94 0.51
CA ALA A 128 -12.55 -6.55 -0.67
C ALA A 128 -12.15 -8.02 -0.40
N GLY A 129 -11.58 -8.33 0.77
CA GLY A 129 -11.28 -9.72 1.16
C GLY A 129 -12.53 -10.60 1.23
N GLU A 130 -13.67 -10.08 1.69
CA GLU A 130 -14.94 -10.81 1.70
C GLU A 130 -15.47 -11.06 0.28
N ILE A 131 -15.38 -10.05 -0.61
CA ILE A 131 -15.80 -10.16 -2.02
C ILE A 131 -14.93 -11.15 -2.79
N PHE A 132 -13.63 -11.14 -2.55
CA PHE A 132 -12.62 -11.97 -3.21
C PHE A 132 -12.09 -13.06 -2.25
N SER A 133 -12.95 -13.98 -1.86
CA SER A 133 -12.67 -14.99 -0.83
C SER A 133 -11.50 -15.93 -1.14
N ASP A 134 -11.11 -16.06 -2.40
CA ASP A 134 -9.96 -16.86 -2.83
C ASP A 134 -8.61 -16.15 -2.68
N ALA A 135 -8.61 -14.86 -2.38
CA ALA A 135 -7.39 -14.06 -2.24
C ALA A 135 -6.55 -14.50 -1.03
N ILE A 136 -5.23 -14.57 -1.22
CA ILE A 136 -4.25 -14.72 -0.13
C ILE A 136 -3.31 -13.53 -0.18
N PHE A 137 -3.28 -12.74 0.90
CA PHE A 137 -2.55 -11.49 0.91
C PHE A 137 -2.04 -11.11 2.30
N ALA A 138 -1.01 -10.29 2.33
CA ALA A 138 -0.57 -9.60 3.53
C ALA A 138 -1.04 -8.14 3.52
N VAL A 139 -1.33 -7.59 4.70
CA VAL A 139 -1.59 -6.16 4.89
C VAL A 139 -0.36 -5.56 5.54
N HIS A 140 0.27 -4.62 4.85
CA HIS A 140 1.59 -4.11 5.17
C HIS A 140 1.60 -2.58 5.31
N LEU A 141 2.17 -2.07 6.39
CA LEU A 141 2.54 -0.65 6.49
C LEU A 141 3.79 -0.42 5.67
N ASP A 142 3.74 0.55 4.77
CA ASP A 142 4.83 0.97 3.89
C ASP A 142 5.47 2.26 4.43
N HIS A 143 6.77 2.29 4.62
CA HIS A 143 7.56 3.41 5.19
C HIS A 143 6.96 4.04 6.47
N GLY A 144 6.92 3.25 7.54
CA GLY A 144 6.49 3.72 8.86
C GLY A 144 7.64 4.28 9.69
N ASP A 145 7.37 5.31 10.50
CA ASP A 145 8.17 5.61 11.69
C ASP A 145 7.74 4.73 12.87
N GLU A 146 8.47 4.80 13.97
CA GLU A 146 8.22 4.00 15.17
C GLU A 146 6.79 4.15 15.69
N GLU A 147 6.25 5.38 15.73
CA GLU A 147 4.89 5.66 16.22
C GLU A 147 3.83 5.04 15.30
N THR A 148 3.98 5.19 13.98
CA THR A 148 3.06 4.63 13.00
C THR A 148 3.11 3.09 12.99
N CYS A 149 4.31 2.50 13.14
CA CYS A 149 4.45 1.05 13.30
C CYS A 149 3.68 0.56 14.53
N TYR A 150 3.81 1.24 15.66
CA TYR A 150 3.08 0.86 16.89
C TYR A 150 1.57 0.98 16.72
N ASP A 151 1.08 2.05 16.09
CA ASP A 151 -0.35 2.20 15.80
C ASP A 151 -0.87 1.06 14.90
N CYS A 152 -0.13 0.65 13.87
CA CYS A 152 -0.48 -0.47 13.00
C CYS A 152 -0.45 -1.81 13.75
N ILE A 153 0.58 -2.07 14.53
CA ILE A 153 0.73 -3.29 15.34
C ILE A 153 -0.41 -3.41 16.35
N ASP A 154 -0.79 -2.29 16.98
CA ASP A 154 -1.83 -2.28 18.02
C ASP A 154 -3.25 -2.34 17.44
N SER A 155 -3.45 -1.93 16.19
CA SER A 155 -4.75 -2.03 15.52
C SER A 155 -5.24 -3.49 15.36
N GLY A 156 -4.32 -4.46 15.33
CA GLY A 156 -4.63 -5.88 15.10
C GLY A 156 -5.11 -6.19 13.67
N PHE A 157 -4.94 -5.25 12.74
CA PHE A 157 -5.32 -5.43 11.34
C PHE A 157 -4.14 -5.71 10.42
N TYR A 158 -3.01 -5.11 10.67
CA TYR A 158 -1.79 -5.30 9.87
C TYR A 158 -1.13 -6.64 10.20
N SER A 159 -0.73 -7.37 9.17
CA SER A 159 0.02 -8.64 9.29
C SER A 159 1.52 -8.44 9.09
N SER A 160 1.92 -7.24 8.67
CA SER A 160 3.30 -6.83 8.44
C SER A 160 3.45 -5.33 8.58
N VAL A 161 4.61 -4.87 9.04
CA VAL A 161 4.97 -3.45 9.08
C VAL A 161 6.38 -3.24 8.57
N MET A 162 6.64 -2.09 7.92
CA MET A 162 7.99 -1.64 7.61
C MET A 162 8.34 -0.48 8.53
N ILE A 163 9.46 -0.61 9.22
CA ILE A 163 10.14 0.49 9.91
C ILE A 163 11.21 1.07 9.02
N ASP A 164 11.11 2.35 8.73
CA ASP A 164 12.11 3.10 7.99
C ASP A 164 12.81 4.11 8.89
N ALA A 165 13.97 3.72 9.37
CA ALA A 165 14.91 4.55 10.11
C ALA A 165 16.25 4.69 9.38
N SER A 166 16.25 4.51 8.04
CA SER A 166 17.45 4.51 7.19
C SER A 166 18.19 5.85 7.16
N HIS A 167 17.49 6.95 7.52
CA HIS A 167 18.13 8.27 7.63
C HIS A 167 18.77 8.56 9.00
N ASP A 168 18.54 7.70 9.97
CA ASP A 168 19.24 7.77 11.25
C ASP A 168 20.64 7.12 11.15
N PRO A 169 21.59 7.49 12.02
CA PRO A 169 22.86 6.78 12.12
C PRO A 169 22.63 5.27 12.37
N PHE A 170 23.53 4.42 11.86
CA PHE A 170 23.42 2.96 11.88
C PHE A 170 23.00 2.37 13.23
N GLU A 171 23.66 2.79 14.32
CA GLU A 171 23.34 2.35 15.68
C GLU A 171 21.91 2.74 16.09
N LYS A 172 21.49 3.93 15.71
CA LYS A 172 20.14 4.45 15.99
C LYS A 172 19.07 3.70 15.21
N ASN A 173 19.33 3.43 13.92
CA ASN A 173 18.47 2.60 13.09
C ASN A 173 18.29 1.22 13.74
N ILE A 174 19.37 0.56 14.18
CA ILE A 174 19.30 -0.72 14.91
C ILE A 174 18.43 -0.63 16.15
N GLU A 175 18.63 0.39 16.99
CA GLU A 175 17.85 0.55 18.22
C GLU A 175 16.35 0.69 17.96
N ILE A 176 15.97 1.53 16.99
CA ILE A 176 14.57 1.78 16.64
C ILE A 176 13.97 0.49 16.05
N THR A 177 14.64 -0.09 15.06
CA THR A 177 14.19 -1.31 14.38
C THR A 177 14.01 -2.46 15.36
N LYS A 178 14.95 -2.66 16.28
CA LYS A 178 14.85 -3.69 17.31
C LYS A 178 13.61 -3.54 18.19
N ARG A 179 13.29 -2.32 18.63
CA ARG A 179 12.08 -2.07 19.45
C ARG A 179 10.80 -2.40 18.67
N VAL A 180 10.75 -2.06 17.37
CA VAL A 180 9.62 -2.38 16.52
C VAL A 180 9.51 -3.90 16.31
N CYS A 181 10.63 -4.58 16.04
CA CYS A 181 10.65 -6.04 15.90
C CYS A 181 10.14 -6.75 17.16
N ASP A 182 10.63 -6.37 18.34
CA ASP A 182 10.21 -6.98 19.61
C ASP A 182 8.70 -6.83 19.83
N ARG A 183 8.13 -5.66 19.54
CA ARG A 183 6.70 -5.41 19.69
C ARG A 183 5.86 -6.14 18.67
N ALA A 184 6.27 -6.16 17.40
CA ALA A 184 5.56 -6.82 16.31
C ALA A 184 5.56 -8.34 16.45
N HIS A 185 6.72 -8.93 16.75
CA HIS A 185 6.88 -10.36 16.93
C HIS A 185 6.07 -10.91 18.12
N ALA A 186 5.93 -10.13 19.21
CA ALA A 186 5.05 -10.49 20.32
C ALA A 186 3.58 -10.65 19.90
N LYS A 187 3.18 -10.08 18.76
CA LYS A 187 1.84 -10.20 18.16
C LYS A 187 1.79 -11.07 16.88
N GLY A 188 2.89 -11.70 16.51
CA GLY A 188 3.00 -12.54 15.31
C GLY A 188 2.96 -11.74 14.00
N ILE A 189 3.38 -10.48 14.02
CA ILE A 189 3.44 -9.56 12.88
C ILE A 189 4.87 -9.54 12.34
N SER A 190 5.05 -9.65 11.01
CA SER A 190 6.37 -9.57 10.37
C SER A 190 6.86 -8.13 10.28
N VAL A 191 8.18 -7.96 10.34
CA VAL A 191 8.84 -6.66 10.23
C VAL A 191 9.80 -6.62 9.05
N GLU A 192 9.62 -5.62 8.20
CA GLU A 192 10.57 -5.18 7.19
C GLU A 192 11.35 -4.00 7.73
N ALA A 193 12.65 -3.93 7.46
CA ALA A 193 13.48 -2.80 7.85
C ALA A 193 14.37 -2.35 6.69
N GLU A 194 14.78 -1.07 6.69
CA GLU A 194 15.58 -0.50 5.60
C GLU A 194 17.01 -0.21 6.05
N LEU A 195 17.96 -0.55 5.17
CA LEU A 195 19.37 -0.26 5.32
C LEU A 195 19.99 0.20 3.98
N GLY A 196 20.69 1.31 4.01
CA GLY A 196 21.12 2.06 2.85
C GLY A 196 20.16 3.22 2.56
N MET A 197 20.47 4.06 1.60
CA MET A 197 19.62 5.18 1.22
C MET A 197 19.30 5.12 -0.27
N LEU A 198 18.02 4.97 -0.59
CA LEU A 198 17.53 5.07 -1.95
C LEU A 198 17.37 6.54 -2.34
N GLY A 199 17.88 6.93 -3.51
CA GLY A 199 17.65 8.25 -4.07
C GLY A 199 16.20 8.45 -4.53
N GLY A 200 15.79 9.72 -4.76
CA GLY A 200 14.50 10.08 -5.32
C GLY A 200 13.51 10.66 -4.31
N VAL A 201 12.23 10.67 -4.69
CA VAL A 201 11.15 11.29 -3.91
C VAL A 201 10.06 10.25 -3.66
N GLU A 202 9.81 9.93 -2.40
CA GLU A 202 8.68 9.10 -1.98
C GLU A 202 7.94 9.79 -0.84
N GLU A 203 6.69 10.17 -1.12
CA GLU A 203 5.81 10.93 -0.21
C GLU A 203 6.49 12.18 0.39
N HIS A 204 6.98 12.08 1.63
CA HIS A 204 7.66 13.16 2.35
C HIS A 204 9.19 12.98 2.43
N ILE A 205 9.70 11.87 1.90
CA ILE A 205 11.13 11.56 1.88
C ILE A 205 11.71 12.03 0.56
N VAL A 206 12.72 12.90 0.62
CA VAL A 206 13.47 13.41 -0.53
C VAL A 206 14.95 13.13 -0.29
N VAL A 207 15.54 12.26 -1.09
CA VAL A 207 16.97 11.95 -1.05
C VAL A 207 17.57 12.35 -2.39
N ASP A 208 18.50 13.29 -2.36
CA ASP A 208 19.26 13.66 -3.56
C ASP A 208 20.05 12.46 -4.07
N GLU A 209 20.09 12.28 -5.41
CA GLU A 209 20.82 11.16 -6.05
C GLU A 209 22.30 11.06 -5.58
N GLY A 210 22.91 12.20 -5.24
CA GLY A 210 24.28 12.25 -4.72
C GLY A 210 24.45 11.70 -3.29
N ASN A 211 23.36 11.54 -2.55
CA ASN A 211 23.34 10.97 -1.19
C ASN A 211 22.88 9.52 -1.17
N ALA A 212 22.43 8.97 -2.31
CA ALA A 212 22.09 7.56 -2.41
C ALA A 212 23.33 6.69 -2.20
N CYS A 213 23.25 5.68 -1.33
CA CYS A 213 24.33 4.74 -1.11
C CYS A 213 23.82 3.31 -1.16
N LEU A 214 24.60 2.43 -1.80
CA LEU A 214 24.31 1.01 -1.83
C LEU A 214 24.45 0.41 -0.42
N THR A 215 23.63 -0.58 -0.12
CA THR A 215 23.72 -1.31 1.15
C THR A 215 25.06 -2.06 1.23
N ASN A 216 25.78 -1.85 2.35
CA ASN A 216 26.99 -2.60 2.65
C ASN A 216 26.59 -4.02 3.16
N PRO A 217 27.06 -5.11 2.52
CA PRO A 217 26.69 -6.47 2.92
C PRO A 217 27.12 -6.84 4.36
N ASP A 218 28.29 -6.35 4.85
CA ASP A 218 28.74 -6.62 6.21
C ASP A 218 27.86 -5.92 7.25
N GLU A 219 27.48 -4.66 6.99
CA GLU A 219 26.52 -3.94 7.82
C GLU A 219 25.13 -4.60 7.77
N ALA A 220 24.73 -5.14 6.64
CA ALA A 220 23.46 -5.87 6.51
C ALA A 220 23.40 -7.10 7.40
N LEU A 221 24.50 -7.87 7.49
CA LEU A 221 24.59 -9.02 8.39
C LEU A 221 24.44 -8.59 9.85
N GLU A 222 25.22 -7.59 10.28
CA GLU A 222 25.18 -7.06 11.64
C GLU A 222 23.77 -6.52 11.98
N PHE A 223 23.20 -5.75 11.08
CA PHE A 223 21.86 -5.18 11.21
C PHE A 223 20.80 -6.27 11.44
N ILE A 224 20.78 -7.30 10.59
CA ILE A 224 19.85 -8.42 10.69
C ILE A 224 20.02 -9.17 12.02
N GLN A 225 21.25 -9.46 12.42
CA GLN A 225 21.52 -10.16 13.66
C GLN A 225 21.08 -9.39 14.91
N ARG A 226 21.27 -8.07 14.90
CA ARG A 226 20.96 -7.22 16.05
C ARG A 226 19.49 -6.81 16.12
N THR A 227 18.83 -6.68 15.00
CA THR A 227 17.42 -6.25 14.94
C THR A 227 16.45 -7.42 14.96
N GLY A 228 16.77 -8.51 14.27
CA GLY A 228 15.90 -9.65 14.08
C GLY A 228 14.76 -9.37 13.07
N CYS A 229 14.91 -8.41 12.14
CA CYS A 229 13.91 -8.14 11.13
C CYS A 229 13.69 -9.36 10.20
N ASP A 230 12.46 -9.50 9.69
CA ASP A 230 12.05 -10.65 8.86
C ASP A 230 12.42 -10.48 7.39
N SER A 231 12.62 -9.24 6.93
CA SER A 231 13.06 -8.90 5.58
C SER A 231 13.81 -7.58 5.58
N LEU A 232 14.69 -7.42 4.59
CA LEU A 232 15.56 -6.25 4.45
C LEU A 232 15.28 -5.51 3.15
N ALA A 233 14.80 -4.27 3.25
CA ALA A 233 14.83 -3.32 2.15
C ALA A 233 16.27 -2.83 1.97
N ALA A 234 16.91 -3.27 0.89
CA ALA A 234 18.28 -2.96 0.58
C ALA A 234 18.39 -2.01 -0.61
N ALA A 235 19.31 -1.05 -0.55
CA ALA A 235 19.64 -0.18 -1.66
C ALA A 235 20.63 -0.88 -2.59
N PHE A 236 20.20 -1.22 -3.80
CA PHE A 236 21.02 -1.85 -4.83
C PHE A 236 20.82 -1.26 -6.23
N GLY A 237 20.55 0.06 -6.30
CA GLY A 237 20.49 0.81 -7.56
C GLY A 237 19.09 1.17 -8.03
N THR A 238 18.07 0.97 -7.23
CA THR A 238 16.72 1.49 -7.45
C THR A 238 16.57 2.91 -6.89
N SER A 239 15.51 3.63 -7.29
CA SER A 239 15.21 4.97 -6.81
C SER A 239 13.70 5.18 -6.71
N HIS A 240 13.25 6.07 -5.84
CA HIS A 240 11.85 6.37 -5.62
C HIS A 240 11.29 7.41 -6.60
N GLY A 241 9.96 7.44 -6.84
CA GLY A 241 9.26 8.44 -7.65
C GLY A 241 9.14 8.12 -9.13
N ALA A 242 8.38 8.95 -9.86
CA ALA A 242 8.07 8.76 -11.28
C ALA A 242 9.17 9.29 -12.22
N TYR A 243 10.06 10.14 -11.71
CA TYR A 243 11.14 10.79 -12.49
C TYR A 243 12.51 10.26 -12.07
N LYS A 244 12.62 8.93 -12.01
CA LYS A 244 13.72 8.23 -11.35
C LYS A 244 15.05 8.37 -12.05
N PHE A 245 15.10 8.33 -13.38
CA PHE A 245 16.36 8.24 -14.09
C PHE A 245 16.37 9.04 -15.38
N LYS A 246 17.47 9.75 -15.59
CA LYS A 246 17.89 10.21 -16.92
C LYS A 246 18.87 9.15 -17.46
N GLY A 247 18.36 8.07 -18.06
CA GLY A 247 19.19 7.00 -18.61
C GLY A 247 18.79 5.61 -18.16
N GLN A 248 19.54 4.59 -18.60
CA GLN A 248 19.32 3.20 -18.25
C GLN A 248 19.75 2.96 -16.79
N GLN A 249 18.85 2.43 -15.98
CA GLN A 249 19.13 2.02 -14.62
C GLN A 249 20.02 0.76 -14.62
N SER A 250 20.98 0.70 -13.71
CA SER A 250 21.78 -0.49 -13.47
C SER A 250 21.47 -1.02 -12.07
N LEU A 251 20.87 -2.21 -11.97
CA LEU A 251 20.71 -2.90 -10.71
C LEU A 251 22.02 -3.61 -10.34
N HIS A 252 22.43 -3.43 -9.09
CA HIS A 252 23.62 -4.06 -8.52
C HIS A 252 23.29 -5.43 -7.92
N PHE A 253 23.06 -6.43 -8.77
CA PHE A 253 22.76 -7.79 -8.33
C PHE A 253 23.85 -8.41 -7.45
N ASP A 254 25.11 -7.99 -7.65
CA ASP A 254 26.24 -8.39 -6.81
C ASP A 254 26.06 -8.02 -5.34
N VAL A 255 25.35 -6.92 -5.03
CA VAL A 255 25.01 -6.54 -3.65
C VAL A 255 24.07 -7.58 -3.04
N ILE A 256 23.03 -7.98 -3.78
CA ILE A 256 22.06 -9.00 -3.32
C ILE A 256 22.77 -10.34 -3.11
N GLU A 257 23.62 -10.74 -4.05
CA GLU A 257 24.39 -11.99 -3.96
C GLU A 257 25.31 -11.99 -2.73
N LYS A 258 26.03 -10.88 -2.48
CA LYS A 258 26.88 -10.73 -1.31
C LYS A 258 26.10 -10.80 0.00
N ILE A 259 24.96 -10.09 0.09
CA ILE A 259 24.08 -10.15 1.27
C ILE A 259 23.60 -11.58 1.52
N ARG A 260 23.11 -12.27 0.49
CA ARG A 260 22.70 -13.68 0.59
C ARG A 260 23.83 -14.59 1.07
N ASP A 261 25.01 -14.45 0.47
CA ASP A 261 26.14 -15.36 0.71
C ASP A 261 26.76 -15.12 2.10
N ILE A 262 26.80 -13.88 2.58
CA ILE A 262 27.30 -13.59 3.94
C ILE A 262 26.32 -14.08 5.01
N ILE A 263 25.00 -13.92 4.83
CA ILE A 263 23.97 -14.48 5.71
C ILE A 263 24.09 -15.99 5.79
N LYS A 264 24.21 -16.65 4.63
CA LYS A 264 24.40 -18.10 4.55
C LYS A 264 25.69 -18.57 5.25
N SER A 265 26.80 -17.84 5.07
CA SER A 265 28.10 -18.15 5.67
C SER A 265 28.07 -18.00 7.19
N ALA A 266 27.25 -17.08 7.70
CA ALA A 266 27.00 -16.90 9.13
C ALA A 266 26.06 -17.98 9.73
N GLY A 267 25.56 -18.94 8.93
CA GLY A 267 24.66 -19.99 9.38
C GLY A 267 23.24 -19.52 9.73
N LEU A 268 22.86 -18.33 9.28
CA LEU A 268 21.53 -17.76 9.51
C LEU A 268 20.52 -18.29 8.48
N PRO A 269 19.22 -18.32 8.84
CA PRO A 269 18.16 -18.55 7.87
C PRO A 269 18.22 -17.50 6.75
N PRO A 270 17.77 -17.84 5.53
CA PRO A 270 17.64 -16.87 4.46
C PRO A 270 16.78 -15.67 4.88
N VAL A 271 17.28 -14.45 4.66
CA VAL A 271 16.53 -13.22 4.89
C VAL A 271 16.10 -12.66 3.53
N PRO A 272 14.79 -12.53 3.29
CA PRO A 272 14.25 -11.95 2.06
C PRO A 272 14.71 -10.52 1.84
N VAL A 273 15.14 -10.21 0.61
CA VAL A 273 15.43 -8.84 0.19
C VAL A 273 14.18 -8.23 -0.44
N VAL A 274 13.94 -6.96 -0.14
CA VAL A 274 12.85 -6.18 -0.69
C VAL A 274 13.39 -5.14 -1.67
N MET A 275 12.76 -5.02 -2.82
CA MET A 275 13.08 -4.04 -3.85
C MET A 275 12.10 -2.87 -3.76
N HIS A 276 12.53 -1.77 -3.17
CA HIS A 276 11.85 -0.49 -3.20
C HIS A 276 12.16 0.26 -4.51
N GLY A 277 11.38 1.31 -4.80
CA GLY A 277 11.59 2.11 -6.00
C GLY A 277 11.45 1.33 -7.31
N SER A 278 10.69 0.25 -7.35
CA SER A 278 10.72 -0.76 -8.41
C SER A 278 9.67 -0.61 -9.49
N SER A 279 8.82 0.42 -9.45
CA SER A 279 7.90 0.70 -10.57
C SER A 279 8.66 0.89 -11.88
N SER A 280 8.11 0.37 -12.97
CA SER A 280 8.76 0.37 -14.28
C SER A 280 8.59 1.65 -15.08
N VAL A 281 7.59 2.46 -14.72
CA VAL A 281 7.19 3.68 -15.44
C VAL A 281 7.01 3.38 -16.94
N PRO A 282 5.98 2.60 -17.34
CA PRO A 282 5.84 2.15 -18.72
C PRO A 282 5.76 3.33 -19.69
N LYS A 283 6.62 3.37 -20.69
CA LYS A 283 6.68 4.45 -21.69
C LYS A 283 5.36 4.66 -22.42
N GLU A 284 4.61 3.58 -22.63
CA GLU A 284 3.27 3.65 -23.25
C GLU A 284 2.28 4.43 -22.37
N GLU A 285 2.27 4.20 -21.06
CA GLU A 285 1.42 4.94 -20.13
C GLU A 285 1.76 6.43 -20.15
N VAL A 286 3.05 6.78 -20.08
CA VAL A 286 3.53 8.18 -20.16
C VAL A 286 3.10 8.82 -21.47
N ALA A 287 3.29 8.14 -22.61
CA ALA A 287 2.91 8.67 -23.92
C ALA A 287 1.39 8.90 -24.03
N ARG A 288 0.56 7.96 -23.57
CA ARG A 288 -0.90 8.07 -23.58
C ARG A 288 -1.41 9.18 -22.66
N ILE A 289 -0.81 9.32 -21.47
CA ILE A 289 -1.11 10.44 -20.56
C ILE A 289 -0.84 11.77 -21.24
N ASN A 290 0.33 11.91 -21.90
CA ASN A 290 0.71 13.13 -22.56
C ASN A 290 -0.18 13.44 -23.78
N ALA A 291 -0.57 12.43 -24.57
CA ALA A 291 -1.53 12.57 -25.66
C ALA A 291 -2.94 12.99 -25.16
N ALA A 292 -3.27 12.72 -23.89
CA ALA A 292 -4.47 13.15 -23.23
C ALA A 292 -4.32 14.44 -22.40
N GLY A 293 -3.37 15.32 -22.77
CA GLY A 293 -3.15 16.64 -22.16
C GLY A 293 -2.27 16.60 -20.89
N GLY A 294 -1.57 15.51 -20.62
CA GLY A 294 -0.55 15.44 -19.58
C GLY A 294 0.75 16.13 -20.01
N LYS A 295 1.67 16.31 -19.06
CA LYS A 295 2.99 16.91 -19.28
C LYS A 295 4.05 16.15 -18.47
N LEU A 296 4.02 14.82 -18.53
CA LEU A 296 5.04 13.99 -17.90
C LEU A 296 6.31 14.03 -18.76
N ASP A 297 7.47 13.91 -18.11
CA ASP A 297 8.74 13.80 -18.83
C ASP A 297 8.77 12.52 -19.69
N PRO A 298 8.90 12.62 -21.02
CA PRO A 298 8.93 11.45 -21.90
C PRO A 298 10.16 10.55 -21.67
N SER A 299 11.20 11.08 -21.02
CA SER A 299 12.43 10.33 -20.69
C SER A 299 12.33 9.58 -19.37
N ALA A 300 11.24 9.81 -18.57
CA ALA A 300 11.03 9.11 -17.32
C ALA A 300 11.05 7.60 -17.54
N CYS A 301 11.80 6.89 -16.72
CA CYS A 301 11.90 5.44 -16.75
C CYS A 301 12.11 4.91 -15.32
N GLY A 302 11.68 3.70 -15.09
CA GLY A 302 11.89 2.97 -13.84
C GLY A 302 12.73 1.72 -14.05
N VAL A 303 12.49 0.70 -13.24
CA VAL A 303 13.16 -0.60 -13.34
C VAL A 303 12.73 -1.33 -14.61
N ASN A 304 13.69 -1.97 -15.28
CA ASN A 304 13.37 -2.89 -16.36
C ASN A 304 12.66 -4.13 -15.80
N GLU A 305 11.42 -4.35 -16.23
CA GLU A 305 10.57 -5.44 -15.74
C GLU A 305 11.17 -6.84 -15.95
N ASN A 306 12.05 -7.01 -16.95
CA ASN A 306 12.76 -8.26 -17.20
C ASN A 306 13.78 -8.60 -16.10
N GLU A 307 14.11 -7.67 -15.23
CA GLU A 307 15.04 -7.85 -14.11
C GLU A 307 14.34 -8.39 -12.85
N TYR A 308 13.00 -8.34 -12.75
CA TYR A 308 12.28 -8.82 -11.58
C TYR A 308 12.53 -10.30 -11.27
N LEU A 309 12.38 -11.17 -12.25
CA LEU A 309 12.57 -12.61 -12.04
C LEU A 309 14.03 -13.00 -11.80
N PRO A 310 15.04 -12.45 -12.51
CA PRO A 310 16.44 -12.59 -12.14
C PRO A 310 16.73 -12.17 -10.69
N ALA A 311 16.25 -10.99 -10.27
CA ALA A 311 16.40 -10.51 -8.89
C ALA A 311 15.75 -11.46 -7.88
N ALA A 312 14.56 -11.99 -8.19
CA ALA A 312 13.86 -12.94 -7.32
C ALA A 312 14.66 -14.23 -7.09
N LYS A 313 15.35 -14.74 -8.12
CA LYS A 313 16.22 -15.93 -8.00
C LYS A 313 17.43 -15.70 -7.10
N LEU A 314 17.82 -14.45 -6.89
CA LEU A 314 18.93 -14.08 -6.00
C LEU A 314 18.49 -13.84 -4.55
N GLY A 315 17.18 -13.69 -4.30
CA GLY A 315 16.64 -13.50 -2.96
C GLY A 315 15.70 -12.31 -2.79
N VAL A 316 15.46 -11.51 -3.84
CA VAL A 316 14.40 -10.50 -3.82
C VAL A 316 13.04 -11.19 -3.77
N THR A 317 12.28 -10.92 -2.73
CA THR A 317 11.02 -11.65 -2.48
C THR A 317 9.79 -10.76 -2.53
N LYS A 318 9.98 -9.44 -2.37
CA LYS A 318 8.95 -8.41 -2.47
C LYS A 318 9.42 -7.33 -3.45
N VAL A 319 8.51 -6.88 -4.31
CA VAL A 319 8.75 -5.82 -5.29
C VAL A 319 7.66 -4.77 -5.15
N ASN A 320 8.04 -3.54 -4.78
CA ASN A 320 7.12 -2.43 -4.55
C ASN A 320 6.68 -1.78 -5.86
N ILE A 321 5.36 -1.71 -6.07
CA ILE A 321 4.75 -1.15 -7.29
C ILE A 321 3.65 -0.16 -6.89
N ASP A 322 3.96 1.14 -6.90
CA ASP A 322 3.01 2.22 -6.65
C ASP A 322 2.82 3.11 -7.86
N THR A 323 3.91 3.75 -8.35
CA THR A 323 3.87 4.73 -9.44
C THR A 323 3.12 4.21 -10.65
N ASP A 324 3.34 2.97 -11.05
CA ASP A 324 2.70 2.37 -12.23
C ASP A 324 1.17 2.34 -12.08
N GLY A 325 0.66 2.02 -10.89
CA GLY A 325 -0.78 2.07 -10.61
C GLY A 325 -1.37 3.47 -10.71
N ARG A 326 -0.62 4.49 -10.26
CA ARG A 326 -1.00 5.90 -10.38
C ARG A 326 -0.99 6.37 -11.84
N LEU A 327 -0.08 5.86 -12.67
CA LEU A 327 -0.04 6.15 -14.10
C LEU A 327 -1.28 5.57 -14.81
N VAL A 328 -1.65 4.32 -14.54
CA VAL A 328 -2.89 3.71 -15.08
C VAL A 328 -4.11 4.52 -14.70
N TRP A 329 -4.23 4.96 -13.42
CA TRP A 329 -5.30 5.83 -12.96
C TRP A 329 -5.37 7.13 -13.77
N THR A 330 -4.24 7.82 -13.86
CA THR A 330 -4.14 9.12 -14.54
C THR A 330 -4.48 8.99 -16.02
N ARG A 331 -3.98 7.96 -16.71
CA ARG A 331 -4.27 7.70 -18.10
C ARG A 331 -5.76 7.49 -18.35
N VAL A 332 -6.38 6.58 -17.63
CA VAL A 332 -7.80 6.23 -17.82
C VAL A 332 -8.70 7.45 -17.67
N HIS A 333 -8.49 8.23 -16.61
CA HIS A 333 -9.32 9.41 -16.36
C HIS A 333 -9.09 10.52 -17.39
N ARG A 334 -7.83 10.77 -17.77
CA ARG A 334 -7.52 11.78 -18.80
C ARG A 334 -8.09 11.40 -20.17
N GLU A 335 -7.90 10.16 -20.61
CA GLU A 335 -8.44 9.66 -21.87
C GLU A 335 -9.97 9.74 -21.87
N PHE A 336 -10.62 9.29 -20.80
CA PHE A 336 -12.07 9.31 -20.69
C PHE A 336 -12.66 10.71 -20.84
N PHE A 337 -12.15 11.69 -20.08
CA PHE A 337 -12.68 13.05 -20.13
C PHE A 337 -12.24 13.84 -21.37
N ARG A 338 -11.11 13.51 -21.99
CA ARG A 338 -10.75 14.02 -23.31
C ARG A 338 -11.76 13.57 -24.38
N ASP A 339 -12.08 12.28 -24.37
CA ASP A 339 -12.92 11.65 -25.39
C ASP A 339 -14.42 11.91 -25.17
N LYS A 340 -14.81 12.23 -23.94
CA LYS A 340 -16.17 12.54 -23.51
C LYS A 340 -16.22 13.84 -22.71
N PRO A 341 -15.96 15.00 -23.32
CA PRO A 341 -15.79 16.26 -22.60
C PRO A 341 -17.09 16.80 -21.94
N ALA A 342 -18.24 16.30 -22.34
CA ALA A 342 -19.52 16.64 -21.71
C ALA A 342 -19.89 15.72 -20.53
N GLU A 343 -19.12 14.65 -20.31
CA GLU A 343 -19.38 13.71 -19.23
C GLU A 343 -18.81 14.24 -17.91
N PHE A 344 -19.56 14.05 -16.83
CA PHE A 344 -19.16 14.46 -15.49
C PHE A 344 -19.33 13.35 -14.44
N ASP A 345 -19.97 12.22 -14.82
CA ASP A 345 -20.08 11.07 -13.92
C ASP A 345 -18.72 10.38 -13.77
N PHE A 346 -18.23 10.32 -12.53
CA PHE A 346 -16.95 9.70 -12.21
C PHE A 346 -16.98 8.16 -12.18
N ARG A 347 -18.17 7.54 -12.14
CA ARG A 347 -18.33 6.07 -12.06
C ARG A 347 -17.85 5.33 -13.32
N PRO A 348 -18.15 5.79 -14.55
CA PRO A 348 -17.65 5.13 -15.74
C PRO A 348 -16.11 5.07 -15.82
N PRO A 349 -15.34 6.17 -15.66
CA PRO A 349 -13.88 6.06 -15.68
C PRO A 349 -13.34 5.26 -14.50
N GLY A 350 -13.97 5.31 -13.32
CA GLY A 350 -13.61 4.47 -12.17
C GLY A 350 -13.76 2.98 -12.48
N LYS A 351 -14.85 2.59 -13.18
CA LYS A 351 -15.05 1.20 -13.62
C LYS A 351 -14.03 0.75 -14.66
N ILE A 352 -13.76 1.60 -15.65
CA ILE A 352 -12.71 1.34 -16.67
C ILE A 352 -11.35 1.16 -15.96
N PHE A 353 -11.05 2.02 -14.97
CA PHE A 353 -9.83 1.90 -14.20
C PHE A 353 -9.74 0.55 -13.49
N GLN A 354 -10.77 0.10 -12.79
CA GLN A 354 -10.76 -1.21 -12.14
C GLN A 354 -10.42 -2.34 -13.10
N ASP A 355 -10.98 -2.31 -14.33
CA ASP A 355 -10.78 -3.32 -15.36
C ASP A 355 -9.35 -3.28 -15.92
N GLU A 356 -8.84 -2.08 -16.22
CA GLU A 356 -7.47 -1.90 -16.71
C GLU A 356 -6.41 -2.20 -15.64
N TYR A 357 -6.68 -1.81 -14.40
CA TYR A 357 -5.76 -2.07 -13.28
C TYR A 357 -5.70 -3.56 -12.96
N ALA A 358 -6.80 -4.29 -13.01
CA ALA A 358 -6.78 -5.75 -12.85
C ALA A 358 -5.91 -6.44 -13.91
N LYS A 359 -6.01 -6.03 -15.19
CA LYS A 359 -5.16 -6.54 -16.27
C LYS A 359 -3.67 -6.20 -16.03
N PHE A 360 -3.42 -4.96 -15.60
CA PHE A 360 -2.07 -4.52 -15.25
C PHE A 360 -1.48 -5.38 -14.13
N ILE A 361 -2.20 -5.59 -13.02
CA ILE A 361 -1.79 -6.43 -11.89
C ILE A 361 -1.51 -7.87 -12.34
N ALA A 362 -2.40 -8.48 -13.11
CA ALA A 362 -2.22 -9.84 -13.63
C ALA A 362 -0.96 -9.96 -14.51
N SER A 363 -0.67 -8.93 -15.31
CA SER A 363 0.56 -8.83 -16.10
C SER A 363 1.82 -8.75 -15.21
N ARG A 364 1.80 -7.93 -14.17
CA ARG A 364 2.91 -7.80 -13.22
C ARG A 364 3.18 -9.11 -12.48
N ASN A 365 2.14 -9.78 -12.00
CA ASN A 365 2.28 -11.07 -11.33
C ASN A 365 2.94 -12.14 -12.22
N LYS A 366 2.71 -12.10 -13.55
CA LYS A 366 3.43 -12.98 -14.50
C LYS A 366 4.91 -12.64 -14.58
N LEU A 367 5.27 -11.36 -14.68
CA LEU A 367 6.66 -10.91 -14.76
C LEU A 367 7.44 -11.19 -13.46
N LEU A 368 6.76 -11.10 -12.31
CA LEU A 368 7.30 -11.44 -11.00
C LEU A 368 7.44 -12.95 -10.79
N GLY A 369 6.79 -13.78 -11.62
CA GLY A 369 6.76 -15.25 -11.49
C GLY A 369 5.78 -15.74 -10.41
N SER A 370 4.96 -14.87 -9.82
CA SER A 370 4.01 -15.22 -8.76
C SER A 370 2.66 -15.72 -9.28
N ALA A 371 2.37 -15.55 -10.57
CA ALA A 371 1.12 -16.03 -11.17
C ALA A 371 1.04 -17.57 -11.09
N GLY A 372 -0.13 -18.08 -10.67
CA GLY A 372 -0.39 -19.51 -10.55
C GLY A 372 0.16 -20.17 -9.28
N THR A 373 0.71 -19.40 -8.32
CA THR A 373 1.37 -19.98 -7.13
C THR A 373 0.46 -20.14 -5.91
N ILE A 374 -0.82 -19.71 -5.97
CA ILE A 374 -1.78 -19.86 -4.86
C ILE A 374 -1.88 -21.30 -4.33
N PRO A 375 -1.91 -22.37 -5.17
CA PRO A 375 -1.99 -23.73 -4.64
C PRO A 375 -0.81 -24.10 -3.73
N GLU A 376 0.40 -23.69 -4.10
CA GLU A 376 1.60 -23.95 -3.30
C GLU A 376 1.59 -23.16 -1.99
N ILE A 377 1.12 -21.91 -2.02
CA ILE A 377 0.95 -21.08 -0.82
C ILE A 377 -0.07 -21.74 0.12
N ARG A 378 -1.24 -22.17 -0.39
CA ARG A 378 -2.25 -22.88 0.42
C ARG A 378 -1.66 -24.14 1.06
N GLN A 379 -0.94 -24.95 0.31
CA GLN A 379 -0.28 -26.13 0.84
C GLN A 379 0.71 -25.80 1.96
N SER A 380 1.52 -24.76 1.79
CA SER A 380 2.46 -24.30 2.83
C SER A 380 1.78 -23.81 4.11
N LEU A 381 0.56 -23.29 3.99
CA LEU A 381 -0.27 -22.82 5.11
C LEU A 381 -1.10 -23.94 5.75
N GLY A 382 -1.02 -25.18 5.23
CA GLY A 382 -1.82 -26.32 5.70
C GLY A 382 -3.31 -26.23 5.34
N LYS A 383 -3.64 -25.58 4.22
CA LYS A 383 -5.00 -25.30 3.76
C LYS A 383 -5.33 -26.00 2.44
#